data_1317f3b5e2d0c80a7ee905b2e2a50f3a
#
_entry.id   1317f3b5e2d0c80a7ee905b2e2a50f3a
#
_cell.length_a   1.000
_cell.length_b   1.000
_cell.length_c   1.000
_cell.angle_alpha   90.00
_cell.angle_beta   90.00
_cell.angle_gamma   90.00
#
_symmetry.space_group_name_H-M   'P 1'
#
loop_
_entity.id
_entity.type
_entity.pdbx_description
1 polymer ?
#
loop_
_entity_poly.entity_id
_entity_poly.type
_entity_poly.pdbx_seq_one_letter_code
_entity_poly.pdbx_strand_id
1 'polypeptide(L)'
;DWGTRSRDVVDGIDLPFKTIAGGSEGAMIAELTSAMATEAPIISMMWQPHWIFAAHDFNWVEWTPIEGDCVEETQEKDNACGFAQATVNKVAWSGFEDKWPAAFKMLSMMTLSNDDQNAGILEVDNNGRDIHEVAAEWLANNEGRWQPWIEAAMQ
;
A
#
# COMPACT_ATOMS: atom_id res chain seq x y z
N ASP A 1 -1.98 10.24 9.91
CA ASP A 1 -0.82 11.02 10.30
C ASP A 1 0.29 10.06 10.72
N TRP A 2 1.43 10.12 10.02
CA TRP A 2 2.57 9.23 10.24
C TRP A 2 3.61 9.86 11.18
N GLY A 3 3.22 10.93 11.83
CA GLY A 3 4.04 11.63 12.83
C GLY A 3 5.30 12.23 12.24
N THR A 4 6.38 12.15 13.01
CA THR A 4 7.70 12.70 12.67
C THR A 4 8.69 11.67 12.15
N ARG A 5 8.29 10.41 11.96
CA ARG A 5 9.19 9.28 11.70
C ARG A 5 10.15 9.49 10.54
N SER A 6 9.69 10.06 9.42
CA SER A 6 10.58 10.35 8.29
C SER A 6 11.69 11.35 8.64
N ARG A 7 11.35 12.34 9.48
CA ARG A 7 12.33 13.30 9.99
C ARG A 7 13.31 12.63 10.93
N ASP A 8 12.80 11.82 11.85
CA ASP A 8 13.61 11.13 12.85
C ASP A 8 14.62 10.17 12.19
N VAL A 9 14.21 9.49 11.10
CA VAL A 9 15.12 8.67 10.29
C VAL A 9 16.19 9.53 9.60
N VAL A 10 15.79 10.61 8.93
CA VAL A 10 16.74 11.53 8.25
C VAL A 10 17.74 12.11 9.23
N ASP A 11 17.28 12.55 10.38
CA ASP A 11 18.13 13.14 11.44
C ASP A 11 18.99 12.06 12.13
N GLY A 12 18.45 10.87 12.36
CA GLY A 12 19.12 9.78 13.08
C GLY A 12 20.31 9.17 12.33
N ILE A 13 20.27 9.15 10.99
CA ILE A 13 21.38 8.67 10.16
C ILE A 13 22.11 9.79 9.40
N ASP A 14 21.90 11.03 9.82
CA ASP A 14 22.58 12.24 9.30
C ASP A 14 22.51 12.36 7.76
N LEU A 15 21.32 12.16 7.20
CA LEU A 15 21.13 12.29 5.76
C LEU A 15 21.08 13.76 5.34
N PRO A 16 21.69 14.12 4.20
CA PRO A 16 21.72 15.50 3.72
C PRO A 16 20.38 15.92 3.08
N PHE A 17 19.25 15.60 3.73
CA PHE A 17 17.91 15.88 3.25
C PHE A 17 17.19 16.86 4.18
N LYS A 18 16.34 17.67 3.58
CA LYS A 18 15.39 18.50 4.30
C LYS A 18 14.03 17.82 4.28
N THR A 19 13.55 17.40 5.45
CA THR A 19 12.21 16.81 5.57
C THR A 19 11.16 17.91 5.50
N ILE A 20 10.17 17.71 4.62
CA ILE A 20 9.00 18.58 4.45
C ILE A 20 7.75 17.76 4.74
N ALA A 21 6.92 18.24 5.67
CA ALA A 21 5.64 17.61 5.94
C ALA A 21 4.67 17.88 4.78
N GLY A 22 4.19 16.84 4.12
CA GLY A 22 3.25 16.95 3.00
C GLY A 22 1.87 17.48 3.40
N GLY A 23 1.48 17.30 4.66
CA GLY A 23 0.19 17.77 5.20
C GLY A 23 -1.02 16.95 4.77
N SER A 24 -1.05 16.46 3.53
CA SER A 24 -2.09 15.58 3.00
C SER A 24 -1.54 14.69 1.89
N GLU A 25 -2.25 13.59 1.60
CA GLU A 25 -1.94 12.71 0.47
C GLU A 25 -1.90 13.47 -0.86
N GLY A 26 -2.92 14.29 -1.13
CA GLY A 26 -2.98 15.08 -2.36
C GLY A 26 -1.80 16.05 -2.52
N ALA A 27 -1.32 16.65 -1.44
CA ALA A 27 -0.14 17.51 -1.48
C ALA A 27 1.15 16.71 -1.75
N MET A 28 1.29 15.53 -1.15
CA MET A 28 2.43 14.65 -1.42
C MET A 28 2.45 14.18 -2.88
N ILE A 29 1.31 13.82 -3.43
CA ILE A 29 1.16 13.42 -4.84
C ILE A 29 1.50 14.59 -5.77
N ALA A 30 1.03 15.79 -5.45
CA ALA A 30 1.33 16.98 -6.25
C ALA A 30 2.84 17.28 -6.29
N GLU A 31 3.53 17.17 -5.16
CA GLU A 31 4.99 17.34 -5.08
C GLU A 31 5.73 16.26 -5.87
N LEU A 32 5.34 14.99 -5.73
CA LEU A 32 5.90 13.88 -6.52
C LEU A 32 5.73 14.11 -8.01
N THR A 33 4.52 14.45 -8.45
CA THR A 33 4.20 14.68 -9.87
C THR A 33 4.96 15.88 -10.41
N SER A 34 5.09 16.97 -9.64
CA SER A 34 5.86 18.15 -10.00
C SER A 34 7.35 17.85 -10.14
N ALA A 35 7.90 17.09 -9.20
CA ALA A 35 9.31 16.68 -9.27
C ALA A 35 9.59 15.79 -10.48
N MET A 36 8.72 14.82 -10.78
CA MET A 36 8.83 14.00 -11.98
C MET A 36 8.74 14.80 -13.26
N ALA A 37 7.81 15.75 -13.36
CA ALA A 37 7.65 16.60 -14.53
C ALA A 37 8.85 17.50 -14.81
N THR A 38 9.63 17.82 -13.78
CA THR A 38 10.82 18.69 -13.87
C THR A 38 12.13 17.90 -13.74
N GLU A 39 12.07 16.57 -13.67
CA GLU A 39 13.22 15.69 -13.44
C GLU A 39 14.02 16.08 -12.17
N ALA A 40 13.33 16.66 -11.18
CA ALA A 40 13.96 17.03 -9.92
C ALA A 40 14.06 15.82 -8.98
N PRO A 41 15.19 15.66 -8.25
CA PRO A 41 15.32 14.58 -7.29
C PRO A 41 14.38 14.77 -6.12
N ILE A 42 13.62 13.72 -5.79
CA ILE A 42 12.73 13.68 -4.65
C ILE A 42 12.75 12.29 -4.00
N ILE A 43 12.68 12.25 -2.70
CA ILE A 43 12.40 11.02 -1.93
C ILE A 43 11.11 11.28 -1.16
N SER A 44 10.17 10.36 -1.25
CA SER A 44 8.90 10.44 -0.54
C SER A 44 8.56 9.12 0.10
N MET A 45 7.82 9.20 1.19
CA MET A 45 7.20 8.03 1.80
C MET A 45 5.84 7.81 1.17
N MET A 46 5.61 6.60 0.68
CA MET A 46 4.34 6.17 0.10
C MET A 46 3.99 4.77 0.61
N TRP A 47 2.75 4.39 0.46
CA TRP A 47 2.22 3.08 0.85
C TRP A 47 1.61 2.36 -0.34
N GLN A 48 1.58 1.05 -0.29
CA GLN A 48 0.85 0.21 -1.22
C GLN A 48 -0.30 -0.52 -0.51
N PRO A 49 -1.44 -0.75 -1.20
CA PRO A 49 -1.70 -0.39 -2.60
C PRO A 49 -2.03 1.10 -2.78
N HIS A 50 -1.62 1.68 -3.91
CA HIS A 50 -1.92 3.05 -4.30
C HIS A 50 -1.80 3.22 -5.83
N TRP A 51 -2.68 4.01 -6.46
CA TRP A 51 -2.72 4.19 -7.91
C TRP A 51 -1.43 4.74 -8.53
N ILE A 52 -0.66 5.52 -7.78
CA ILE A 52 0.56 6.18 -8.26
C ILE A 52 1.62 5.16 -8.76
N PHE A 53 1.62 3.95 -8.18
CA PHE A 53 2.54 2.88 -8.58
C PHE A 53 2.12 2.16 -9.86
N ALA A 54 0.87 2.31 -10.29
CA ALA A 54 0.42 1.85 -11.61
C ALA A 54 0.60 2.92 -12.68
N ALA A 55 0.66 4.20 -12.29
CA ALA A 55 0.82 5.33 -13.21
C ALA A 55 2.28 5.69 -13.48
N HIS A 56 3.20 5.39 -12.56
CA HIS A 56 4.60 5.81 -12.61
C HIS A 56 5.54 4.74 -12.08
N ASP A 57 6.76 4.71 -12.62
CA ASP A 57 7.85 3.87 -12.14
C ASP A 57 8.62 4.57 -11.02
N PHE A 58 8.86 3.86 -9.92
CA PHE A 58 9.63 4.34 -8.79
C PHE A 58 10.76 3.38 -8.43
N ASN A 59 11.87 3.95 -7.99
CA ASN A 59 12.94 3.18 -7.36
C ASN A 59 12.70 3.14 -5.84
N TRP A 60 12.65 1.94 -5.29
CA TRP A 60 12.54 1.75 -3.85
C TRP A 60 13.88 2.02 -3.18
N VAL A 61 13.83 2.77 -2.09
CA VAL A 61 14.99 3.00 -1.21
C VAL A 61 14.85 2.05 -0.03
N GLU A 62 15.82 1.17 0.15
CA GLU A 62 15.89 0.31 1.32
C GLU A 62 16.45 1.11 2.50
N TRP A 63 15.68 1.15 3.56
CA TRP A 63 16.12 1.70 4.83
C TRP A 63 16.87 0.66 5.65
N THR A 64 17.61 1.13 6.66
CA THR A 64 18.20 0.24 7.66
C THR A 64 17.14 -0.72 8.21
N PRO A 65 17.39 -2.04 8.22
CA PRO A 65 16.44 -3.00 8.77
C PRO A 65 16.06 -2.66 10.21
N ILE A 66 14.85 -3.03 10.59
CA ILE A 66 14.43 -2.98 12.01
C ILE A 66 15.13 -4.14 12.71
N GLU A 67 16.24 -3.87 13.39
CA GLU A 67 16.99 -4.86 14.16
C GLU A 67 17.16 -4.37 15.59
N GLY A 68 17.09 -5.29 16.55
CA GLY A 68 17.38 -5.02 17.96
C GLY A 68 16.36 -4.09 18.63
N ASP A 69 16.82 -2.97 19.14
CA ASP A 69 16.02 -2.00 19.91
C ASP A 69 15.16 -1.06 19.05
N CYS A 70 15.08 -1.30 17.74
CA CYS A 70 14.19 -0.61 16.83
C CYS A 70 12.73 -0.97 17.11
N VAL A 71 12.15 -0.43 18.17
CA VAL A 71 10.76 -0.66 18.53
C VAL A 71 9.89 0.40 17.89
N GLU A 72 8.89 -0.05 17.14
CA GLU A 72 7.96 0.81 16.40
C GLU A 72 7.20 1.80 17.30
N GLU A 73 7.11 1.48 18.60
CA GLU A 73 6.36 2.24 19.59
C GLU A 73 7.15 3.38 20.25
N THR A 74 8.48 3.36 20.20
CA THR A 74 9.29 4.43 20.77
C THR A 74 9.64 5.44 19.70
N GLN A 75 8.93 6.56 19.65
CA GLN A 75 9.24 7.74 18.82
C GLN A 75 10.44 8.51 19.41
N GLU A 76 11.45 7.84 19.88
CA GLU A 76 12.65 8.49 20.37
C GLU A 76 13.58 8.85 19.21
N LYS A 77 14.20 10.01 19.30
CA LYS A 77 15.02 10.64 18.25
C LYS A 77 16.17 9.79 17.70
N ASP A 78 16.55 8.74 18.39
CA ASP A 78 17.68 7.89 18.01
C ASP A 78 17.27 6.69 17.15
N ASN A 79 16.00 6.65 16.71
CA ASN A 79 15.44 5.55 15.95
C ASN A 79 15.67 5.73 14.45
N ALA A 80 16.85 5.35 13.98
CA ALA A 80 17.22 5.30 12.55
C ALA A 80 16.57 4.12 11.80
N CYS A 81 15.48 3.58 12.34
CA CYS A 81 14.82 2.40 11.81
C CYS A 81 13.93 2.71 10.61
N GLY A 82 13.98 1.84 9.62
CA GLY A 82 13.00 1.84 8.54
C GLY A 82 11.57 1.60 9.02
N PHE A 83 10.64 1.57 8.09
CA PHE A 83 9.23 1.25 8.38
C PHE A 83 9.03 -0.26 8.34
N ALA A 84 8.28 -0.78 9.30
CA ALA A 84 7.82 -2.16 9.25
C ALA A 84 6.90 -2.36 8.04
N GLN A 85 7.00 -3.54 7.44
CA GLN A 85 6.10 -3.90 6.36
C GLN A 85 4.67 -4.02 6.90
N ALA A 86 3.78 -3.15 6.44
CA ALA A 86 2.37 -3.22 6.78
C ALA A 86 1.66 -4.32 5.98
N THR A 87 0.69 -4.95 6.61
CA THR A 87 -0.17 -5.95 5.96
C THR A 87 -1.60 -5.44 5.90
N VAL A 88 -2.19 -5.44 4.71
CA VAL A 88 -3.62 -5.18 4.53
C VAL A 88 -4.39 -6.48 4.71
N ASN A 89 -5.20 -6.55 5.75
CA ASN A 89 -5.92 -7.77 6.13
C ASN A 89 -7.38 -7.70 5.71
N LYS A 90 -7.92 -8.85 5.30
CA LYS A 90 -9.37 -9.06 5.21
C LYS A 90 -9.90 -9.28 6.61
N VAL A 91 -11.01 -8.63 6.94
CA VAL A 91 -11.64 -8.75 8.26
C VAL A 91 -13.10 -9.17 8.11
N ALA A 92 -13.56 -10.00 9.03
CA ALA A 92 -14.94 -10.42 9.16
C ALA A 92 -15.32 -10.45 10.64
N TRP A 93 -16.60 -10.36 10.95
CA TRP A 93 -17.05 -10.53 12.34
C TRP A 93 -16.88 -11.98 12.81
N SER A 94 -16.75 -12.20 14.12
CA SER A 94 -16.35 -13.48 14.70
C SER A 94 -17.30 -14.67 14.40
N GLY A 95 -18.58 -14.43 14.16
CA GLY A 95 -19.55 -15.46 13.78
C GLY A 95 -19.71 -15.68 12.27
N PHE A 96 -18.86 -15.06 11.42
CA PHE A 96 -19.01 -15.15 9.98
C PHE A 96 -18.75 -16.56 9.47
N GLU A 97 -17.73 -17.25 9.99
CA GLU A 97 -17.38 -18.62 9.63
C GLU A 97 -18.51 -19.59 9.96
N ASP A 98 -19.08 -19.50 11.17
CA ASP A 98 -20.17 -20.37 11.62
C ASP A 98 -21.45 -20.20 10.78
N LYS A 99 -21.74 -18.95 10.40
CA LYS A 99 -22.99 -18.63 9.69
C LYS A 99 -22.89 -18.83 8.20
N TRP A 100 -21.71 -18.59 7.60
CA TRP A 100 -21.49 -18.70 6.16
C TRP A 100 -20.13 -19.35 5.84
N PRO A 101 -19.95 -20.64 6.15
CA PRO A 101 -18.66 -21.30 6.02
C PRO A 101 -18.09 -21.28 4.59
N ALA A 102 -18.93 -21.43 3.60
CA ALA A 102 -18.50 -21.36 2.20
C ALA A 102 -17.98 -19.97 1.83
N ALA A 103 -18.69 -18.91 2.24
CA ALA A 103 -18.25 -17.53 1.99
C ALA A 103 -16.97 -17.20 2.76
N PHE A 104 -16.83 -17.68 4.00
CA PHE A 104 -15.61 -17.54 4.77
C PHE A 104 -14.43 -18.22 4.10
N LYS A 105 -14.63 -19.45 3.62
CA LYS A 105 -13.62 -20.20 2.88
C LYS A 105 -13.16 -19.47 1.62
N MET A 106 -14.10 -18.98 0.82
CA MET A 106 -13.79 -18.17 -0.37
C MET A 106 -12.99 -16.91 0.01
N LEU A 107 -13.46 -16.13 1.00
CA LEU A 107 -12.80 -14.92 1.47
C LEU A 107 -11.37 -15.20 1.96
N SER A 108 -11.17 -16.33 2.66
CA SER A 108 -9.86 -16.74 3.16
C SER A 108 -8.87 -17.04 2.03
N MET A 109 -9.34 -17.62 0.95
CA MET A 109 -8.52 -17.96 -0.22
C MET A 109 -8.30 -16.81 -1.19
N MET A 110 -9.18 -15.83 -1.19
CA MET A 110 -9.07 -14.67 -2.08
C MET A 110 -7.76 -13.92 -1.85
N THR A 111 -6.98 -13.74 -2.91
CA THR A 111 -5.73 -12.98 -2.88
C THR A 111 -5.66 -12.02 -4.05
N LEU A 112 -5.35 -10.77 -3.76
CA LEU A 112 -5.06 -9.73 -4.74
C LEU A 112 -3.64 -9.21 -4.47
N SER A 113 -2.83 -9.15 -5.52
CA SER A 113 -1.51 -8.54 -5.41
C SER A 113 -1.61 -7.02 -5.27
N ASN A 114 -0.51 -6.38 -4.87
CA ASN A 114 -0.45 -4.92 -4.91
C ASN A 114 -0.67 -4.39 -6.33
N ASP A 115 -0.15 -5.08 -7.35
CA ASP A 115 -0.31 -4.65 -8.75
C ASP A 115 -1.76 -4.71 -9.21
N ASP A 116 -2.52 -5.75 -8.84
CA ASP A 116 -3.96 -5.81 -9.12
C ASP A 116 -4.71 -4.64 -8.49
N GLN A 117 -4.38 -4.35 -7.24
CA GLN A 117 -5.03 -3.28 -6.49
C GLN A 117 -4.60 -1.90 -7.00
N ASN A 118 -3.31 -1.68 -7.25
CA ASN A 118 -2.80 -0.43 -7.83
C ASN A 118 -3.48 -0.11 -9.15
N ALA A 119 -3.60 -1.11 -10.05
CA ALA A 119 -4.26 -0.96 -11.35
C ALA A 119 -5.75 -0.64 -11.19
N GLY A 120 -6.46 -1.35 -10.32
CA GLY A 120 -7.88 -1.09 -10.06
C GLY A 120 -8.12 0.30 -9.46
N ILE A 121 -7.30 0.72 -8.51
CA ILE A 121 -7.37 2.05 -7.89
C ILE A 121 -7.08 3.15 -8.92
N LEU A 122 -6.11 2.93 -9.83
CA LEU A 122 -5.82 3.87 -10.92
C LEU A 122 -7.05 4.11 -11.79
N GLU A 123 -7.76 3.05 -12.17
CA GLU A 123 -8.94 3.17 -13.03
C GLU A 123 -10.11 3.86 -12.34
N VAL A 124 -10.31 3.61 -11.04
CA VAL A 124 -11.43 4.18 -10.30
C VAL A 124 -11.12 5.59 -9.81
N ASP A 125 -10.03 5.78 -9.06
CA ASP A 125 -9.77 7.04 -8.36
C ASP A 125 -9.16 8.10 -9.27
N ASN A 126 -8.28 7.70 -10.20
CA ASN A 126 -7.62 8.64 -11.09
C ASN A 126 -8.33 8.81 -12.43
N ASN A 127 -8.79 7.72 -13.05
CA ASN A 127 -9.45 7.75 -14.36
C ASN A 127 -10.97 7.93 -14.26
N GLY A 128 -11.55 7.87 -13.07
CA GLY A 128 -12.96 8.13 -12.80
C GLY A 128 -13.92 7.06 -13.35
N ARG A 129 -13.44 5.84 -13.56
CA ARG A 129 -14.27 4.73 -14.06
C ARG A 129 -15.17 4.17 -12.96
N ASP A 130 -16.29 3.57 -13.37
CA ASP A 130 -17.17 2.87 -12.43
C ASP A 130 -16.49 1.63 -11.85
N ILE A 131 -16.53 1.51 -10.52
CA ILE A 131 -15.86 0.42 -9.79
C ILE A 131 -16.39 -0.97 -10.18
N HIS A 132 -17.70 -1.08 -10.51
CA HIS A 132 -18.29 -2.36 -10.91
C HIS A 132 -17.84 -2.78 -12.30
N GLU A 133 -17.65 -1.82 -13.20
CA GLU A 133 -17.09 -2.10 -14.53
C GLU A 133 -15.63 -2.56 -14.43
N VAL A 134 -14.82 -1.87 -13.65
CA VAL A 134 -13.41 -2.25 -13.42
C VAL A 134 -13.30 -3.63 -12.77
N ALA A 135 -14.13 -3.91 -11.76
CA ALA A 135 -14.16 -5.22 -11.11
C ALA A 135 -14.64 -6.34 -12.08
N ALA A 136 -15.64 -6.06 -12.92
CA ALA A 136 -16.14 -7.03 -13.92
C ALA A 136 -15.07 -7.35 -14.97
N GLU A 137 -14.33 -6.35 -15.43
CA GLU A 137 -13.21 -6.56 -16.36
C GLU A 137 -12.08 -7.39 -15.71
N TRP A 138 -11.75 -7.08 -14.45
CA TRP A 138 -10.74 -7.87 -13.73
C TRP A 138 -11.18 -9.33 -13.62
N LEU A 139 -12.44 -9.59 -13.24
CA LEU A 139 -12.99 -10.95 -13.15
C LEU A 139 -12.93 -11.66 -14.50
N ALA A 140 -13.34 -11.00 -15.59
CA ALA A 140 -13.33 -11.59 -16.94
C ALA A 140 -11.91 -11.99 -17.39
N ASN A 141 -10.90 -11.20 -17.01
CA ASN A 141 -9.52 -11.43 -17.42
C ASN A 141 -8.72 -12.35 -16.48
N ASN A 142 -9.26 -12.69 -15.31
CA ASN A 142 -8.56 -13.45 -14.27
C ASN A 142 -9.33 -14.71 -13.81
N GLU A 143 -10.11 -15.32 -14.68
CA GLU A 143 -10.93 -16.51 -14.33
C GLU A 143 -10.09 -17.62 -13.68
N GLY A 144 -8.94 -17.94 -14.24
CA GLY A 144 -8.03 -18.95 -13.68
C GLY A 144 -7.49 -18.64 -12.28
N ARG A 145 -7.58 -17.37 -11.81
CA ARG A 145 -7.16 -16.97 -10.48
C ARG A 145 -8.29 -17.07 -9.45
N TRP A 146 -9.50 -16.64 -9.80
CA TRP A 146 -10.60 -16.60 -8.83
C TRP A 146 -11.45 -17.87 -8.81
N GLN A 147 -11.53 -18.63 -9.91
CA GLN A 147 -12.29 -19.86 -9.96
C GLN A 147 -11.90 -20.88 -8.88
N PRO A 148 -10.61 -21.14 -8.60
CA PRO A 148 -10.20 -21.99 -7.49
C PRO A 148 -10.72 -21.54 -6.10
N TRP A 149 -10.96 -20.25 -5.89
CA TRP A 149 -11.51 -19.76 -4.63
C TRP A 149 -12.96 -20.20 -4.43
N ILE A 150 -13.74 -20.17 -5.53
CA ILE A 150 -15.13 -20.65 -5.54
C ILE A 150 -15.19 -22.18 -5.40
N GLU A 151 -14.37 -22.89 -6.15
CA GLU A 151 -14.31 -24.36 -6.10
C GLU A 151 -13.98 -24.88 -4.70
N ALA A 152 -13.03 -24.25 -4.02
CA ALA A 152 -12.69 -24.60 -2.64
C ALA A 152 -13.82 -24.28 -1.65
N ALA A 153 -14.62 -23.25 -1.90
CA ALA A 153 -15.76 -22.88 -1.08
C ALA A 153 -16.96 -23.85 -1.24
N MET A 154 -17.00 -24.58 -2.34
CA MET A 154 -18.08 -25.54 -2.66
C MET A 154 -17.80 -26.96 -2.13
N GLN A 155 -16.62 -27.22 -1.59
CA GLN A 155 -16.21 -28.50 -0.97
C GLN A 155 -16.57 -28.54 0.51
#